data_f66444c792a150701a8bf086388e2661
#
_entry.id   f66444c792a150701a8bf086388e2661
#
_cell.length_a   1.000
_cell.length_b   1.000
_cell.length_c   1.000
_cell.angle_alpha   90.00
_cell.angle_beta   90.00
_cell.angle_gamma   90.00
#
_symmetry.space_group_name_H-M   'P 1'
#
loop_
_entity.id
_entity.type
_entity.pdbx_description
1 polymer ?
#
loop_
_entity_poly.entity_id
_entity_poly.type
_entity_poly.pdbx_seq_one_letter_code
_entity_poly.pdbx_strand_id
1 'polypeptide(L)'
;MNSGEPDPIQSPDHHGMNLYQPMDSTGLWHWIKHYSGIQVAKNAVCPGHHAPWDFLKTMYFQRPPVSLALGGRGTGKSFLTALGTHLMSRQTAHHRVRVLGGSLAQSLQIYEAMQSIVRNMESAIGHGHHEFQSLTKNRGVYPNGSEIMILPASNTSVRGPHVPTLLLDEVDEIPSELRESAMGMCMNLGGFKASTVMTSTWHRTGGPMTELVARGEAGEFPFFRFCIFEVLERCPNWRSGPNLENCPSCPLLRWCHDVRDGGPPRAKRSDGHYSIDSVIQKLMCVSQKIFEADYLCMGPRADGLWFNEFQRGLHVHEKAEFQPSLPVHMGLDSGVYTGAVLFQVQWHKIQSQNPITPSIKTEFNVPDIHVFAEFLSEGHSAEWNARNMLNLIQKHCNGRIDYTWTDPAGGARNPIGPTVLAEYQRVGLKLTPWPYSLVVDSLAGVESLLNPAEGPPRLTIHPRCEILIQAFENYRRARVGGQWRDWPEDPQHPHEDLIDALRGGIKAVIHDHSSALFHVPRVSPKRIF
;
A
#
# COMPACT_ATOMS: atom_id res chain seq x y z
N MET A 1 -32.97 -34.98 1.57
CA MET A 1 -33.59 -33.89 0.75
C MET A 1 -32.46 -33.32 -0.06
N ASN A 2 -32.43 -33.67 -1.35
CA ASN A 2 -31.39 -33.31 -2.30
C ASN A 2 -31.47 -31.80 -2.59
N SER A 3 -30.41 -31.06 -2.26
CA SER A 3 -30.18 -29.74 -2.77
C SER A 3 -29.65 -29.87 -4.21
N GLY A 4 -30.54 -29.71 -5.19
CA GLY A 4 -30.20 -29.76 -6.60
C GLY A 4 -29.23 -28.63 -6.96
N GLU A 5 -28.02 -29.03 -7.38
CA GLU A 5 -27.22 -28.20 -8.24
C GLU A 5 -28.00 -27.95 -9.55
N PRO A 6 -28.02 -26.74 -10.08
CA PRO A 6 -28.66 -26.51 -11.38
C PRO A 6 -27.90 -27.31 -12.44
N ASP A 7 -28.64 -28.04 -13.27
CA ASP A 7 -28.13 -28.84 -14.39
C ASP A 7 -27.11 -28.02 -15.21
N PRO A 8 -26.00 -28.62 -15.65
CA PRO A 8 -25.07 -27.98 -16.56
C PRO A 8 -25.83 -27.62 -17.84
N ILE A 9 -25.72 -26.36 -18.21
CA ILE A 9 -26.24 -25.78 -19.46
C ILE A 9 -25.98 -26.79 -20.58
N GLN A 10 -27.04 -27.31 -21.17
CA GLN A 10 -26.96 -28.17 -22.36
C GLN A 10 -26.03 -27.49 -23.36
N SER A 11 -25.02 -28.21 -23.82
CA SER A 11 -24.03 -27.71 -24.78
C SER A 11 -24.78 -27.18 -26.02
N PRO A 12 -24.72 -25.86 -26.31
CA PRO A 12 -25.23 -25.36 -27.60
C PRO A 12 -24.39 -26.00 -28.71
N ASP A 13 -25.03 -26.37 -29.79
CA ASP A 13 -24.36 -26.80 -31.01
C ASP A 13 -23.27 -25.79 -31.39
N HIS A 14 -22.17 -26.27 -31.91
CA HIS A 14 -20.95 -25.52 -32.23
C HIS A 14 -21.19 -24.19 -33.00
N HIS A 15 -22.32 -24.00 -33.67
CA HIS A 15 -22.73 -22.78 -34.36
C HIS A 15 -23.37 -21.73 -33.43
N GLY A 16 -23.99 -22.11 -32.28
CA GLY A 16 -24.62 -21.18 -31.34
C GLY A 16 -23.61 -20.50 -30.38
N MET A 17 -22.40 -21.04 -30.25
CA MET A 17 -21.36 -20.51 -29.33
C MET A 17 -20.81 -19.13 -29.74
N ASN A 18 -20.82 -18.81 -31.06
CA ASN A 18 -20.36 -17.50 -31.54
C ASN A 18 -21.28 -16.34 -31.13
N LEU A 19 -22.50 -16.63 -30.68
CA LEU A 19 -23.50 -15.63 -30.36
C LEU A 19 -23.74 -15.47 -28.83
N TYR A 20 -23.22 -16.38 -27.99
CA TYR A 20 -23.45 -16.27 -26.56
C TYR A 20 -22.63 -15.13 -25.97
N GLN A 21 -23.32 -14.14 -25.42
CA GLN A 21 -22.74 -13.03 -24.68
C GLN A 21 -23.17 -13.14 -23.22
N PRO A 22 -22.22 -13.35 -22.28
CA PRO A 22 -22.53 -13.34 -20.86
C PRO A 22 -23.14 -12.00 -20.43
N MET A 23 -24.32 -12.05 -19.81
CA MET A 23 -25.07 -10.86 -19.39
C MET A 23 -24.79 -10.45 -17.94
N ASP A 24 -24.22 -11.36 -17.15
CA ASP A 24 -23.90 -11.12 -15.74
C ASP A 24 -22.55 -11.72 -15.35
N SER A 25 -22.11 -11.35 -14.15
CA SER A 25 -20.81 -11.73 -13.60
C SER A 25 -20.65 -13.25 -13.45
N THR A 26 -21.72 -13.95 -13.06
CA THR A 26 -21.71 -15.41 -12.86
C THR A 26 -21.60 -16.12 -14.20
N GLY A 27 -22.44 -15.73 -15.18
CA GLY A 27 -22.37 -16.25 -16.53
C GLY A 27 -21.03 -16.05 -17.19
N LEU A 28 -20.43 -14.85 -17.02
CA LEU A 28 -19.09 -14.55 -17.55
C LEU A 28 -18.02 -15.48 -16.95
N TRP A 29 -18.06 -15.69 -15.63
CA TRP A 29 -17.08 -16.53 -14.95
C TRP A 29 -17.18 -18.00 -15.37
N HIS A 30 -18.41 -18.53 -15.43
CA HIS A 30 -18.65 -19.91 -15.91
C HIS A 30 -18.25 -20.07 -17.36
N TRP A 31 -18.56 -19.08 -18.21
CA TRP A 31 -18.19 -19.09 -19.62
C TRP A 31 -16.66 -19.14 -19.78
N ILE A 32 -15.90 -18.27 -19.09
CA ILE A 32 -14.43 -18.27 -19.13
C ILE A 32 -13.90 -19.63 -18.66
N LYS A 33 -14.35 -20.12 -17.52
CA LYS A 33 -13.89 -21.41 -16.98
C LYS A 33 -14.15 -22.57 -17.93
N HIS A 34 -15.32 -22.60 -18.56
CA HIS A 34 -15.71 -23.69 -19.45
C HIS A 34 -14.93 -23.67 -20.77
N TYR A 35 -14.82 -22.50 -21.41
CA TYR A 35 -14.26 -22.40 -22.77
C TYR A 35 -12.76 -22.15 -22.82
N SER A 36 -12.19 -21.48 -21.84
CA SER A 36 -10.75 -21.24 -21.79
C SER A 36 -10.01 -22.13 -20.80
N GLY A 37 -10.72 -22.84 -19.94
CA GLY A 37 -10.14 -23.61 -18.84
C GLY A 37 -9.52 -22.72 -17.74
N ILE A 38 -9.72 -21.40 -17.83
CA ILE A 38 -9.10 -20.43 -16.94
C ILE A 38 -9.98 -20.19 -15.72
N GLN A 39 -9.40 -20.32 -14.53
CA GLN A 39 -10.06 -19.94 -13.29
C GLN A 39 -9.44 -18.61 -12.80
N VAL A 40 -10.26 -17.55 -12.81
CA VAL A 40 -9.86 -16.24 -12.29
C VAL A 40 -10.19 -16.18 -10.80
N ALA A 41 -9.22 -15.76 -9.98
CA ALA A 41 -9.40 -15.65 -8.53
C ALA A 41 -10.46 -14.58 -8.18
N LYS A 42 -11.37 -14.92 -7.26
CA LYS A 42 -12.51 -14.09 -6.85
C LYS A 42 -12.35 -13.44 -5.48
N ASN A 43 -11.35 -13.85 -4.71
CA ASN A 43 -11.20 -13.43 -3.32
C ASN A 43 -10.13 -12.35 -3.20
N ALA A 44 -10.51 -11.20 -2.64
CA ALA A 44 -9.56 -10.25 -2.09
C ALA A 44 -9.16 -10.74 -0.69
N VAL A 45 -7.87 -10.99 -0.47
CA VAL A 45 -7.37 -11.57 0.79
C VAL A 45 -6.50 -10.60 1.59
N CYS A 46 -5.96 -9.58 0.94
CA CYS A 46 -5.19 -8.51 1.57
C CYS A 46 -6.06 -7.29 1.86
N PRO A 47 -5.84 -6.58 2.98
CA PRO A 47 -6.54 -5.33 3.26
C PRO A 47 -6.31 -4.29 2.16
N GLY A 48 -7.37 -3.61 1.72
CA GLY A 48 -7.31 -2.60 0.66
C GLY A 48 -7.01 -3.14 -0.74
N HIS A 49 -7.00 -4.47 -0.93
CA HIS A 49 -6.86 -5.09 -2.24
C HIS A 49 -8.21 -5.51 -2.83
N HIS A 50 -8.19 -5.74 -4.12
CA HIS A 50 -9.32 -6.24 -4.91
C HIS A 50 -9.01 -7.65 -5.43
N ALA A 51 -10.05 -8.40 -5.80
CA ALA A 51 -9.83 -9.64 -6.52
C ALA A 51 -9.46 -9.36 -7.99
N PRO A 52 -8.60 -10.17 -8.63
CA PRO A 52 -8.36 -10.10 -10.09
C PRO A 52 -9.67 -10.15 -10.89
N TRP A 53 -10.66 -10.87 -10.39
CA TRP A 53 -12.00 -10.93 -10.96
C TRP A 53 -12.70 -9.57 -11.02
N ASP A 54 -12.54 -8.71 -10.02
CA ASP A 54 -13.17 -7.38 -9.98
C ASP A 54 -12.66 -6.48 -11.10
N PHE A 55 -11.37 -6.54 -11.39
CA PHE A 55 -10.77 -5.83 -12.52
C PHE A 55 -11.33 -6.32 -13.86
N LEU A 56 -11.30 -7.64 -14.10
CA LEU A 56 -11.80 -8.23 -15.33
C LEU A 56 -13.28 -7.94 -15.57
N LYS A 57 -14.10 -8.08 -14.54
CA LYS A 57 -15.54 -7.79 -14.54
C LYS A 57 -15.82 -6.33 -14.89
N THR A 58 -15.08 -5.40 -14.31
CA THR A 58 -15.23 -3.97 -14.59
C THR A 58 -14.81 -3.63 -16.01
N MET A 59 -13.70 -4.17 -16.48
CA MET A 59 -13.25 -4.02 -17.86
C MET A 59 -14.30 -4.53 -18.87
N TYR A 60 -14.91 -5.65 -18.59
CA TYR A 60 -15.88 -6.27 -19.50
C TYR A 60 -17.25 -5.58 -19.51
N PHE A 61 -17.86 -5.36 -18.34
CA PHE A 61 -19.23 -4.85 -18.23
C PHE A 61 -19.33 -3.33 -18.17
N GLN A 62 -18.43 -2.65 -17.46
CA GLN A 62 -18.57 -1.22 -17.16
C GLN A 62 -17.86 -0.35 -18.17
N ARG A 63 -16.69 -0.79 -18.66
CA ARG A 63 -15.84 -0.06 -19.63
C ARG A 63 -15.66 1.42 -19.23
N PRO A 64 -15.10 1.70 -18.05
CA PRO A 64 -14.92 3.08 -17.62
C PRO A 64 -13.99 3.84 -18.57
N PRO A 65 -14.11 5.19 -18.67
CA PRO A 65 -13.24 6.00 -19.51
C PRO A 65 -11.76 5.79 -19.24
N VAL A 66 -11.40 5.61 -17.95
CA VAL A 66 -10.06 5.28 -17.48
C VAL A 66 -10.19 4.25 -16.36
N SER A 67 -9.29 3.29 -16.32
CA SER A 67 -9.12 2.36 -15.20
C SER A 67 -7.66 2.00 -15.02
N LEU A 68 -7.25 1.72 -13.78
CA LEU A 68 -5.89 1.32 -13.43
C LEU A 68 -5.90 0.03 -12.63
N ALA A 69 -5.06 -0.94 -13.05
CA ALA A 69 -4.77 -2.14 -12.27
C ALA A 69 -3.29 -2.17 -11.87
N LEU A 70 -3.04 -1.96 -10.58
CA LEU A 70 -1.76 -2.22 -9.93
C LEU A 70 -1.71 -3.71 -9.56
N GLY A 71 -0.99 -4.49 -10.32
CA GLY A 71 -0.82 -5.93 -10.11
C GLY A 71 0.63 -6.30 -9.81
N GLY A 72 0.85 -7.15 -8.82
CA GLY A 72 2.17 -7.71 -8.55
C GLY A 72 2.72 -8.55 -9.71
N ARG A 73 4.01 -8.84 -9.73
CA ARG A 73 4.59 -9.76 -10.72
C ARG A 73 3.96 -11.15 -10.58
N GLY A 74 3.58 -11.74 -11.70
CA GLY A 74 2.95 -13.06 -11.75
C GLY A 74 1.47 -13.08 -11.39
N THR A 75 0.83 -11.95 -11.10
CA THR A 75 -0.60 -11.89 -10.77
C THR A 75 -1.52 -11.99 -11.99
N GLY A 76 -0.95 -11.99 -13.21
CA GLY A 76 -1.72 -12.15 -14.43
C GLY A 76 -2.38 -10.88 -14.97
N LYS A 77 -1.95 -9.67 -14.55
CA LYS A 77 -2.53 -8.40 -15.03
C LYS A 77 -2.62 -8.31 -16.55
N SER A 78 -1.51 -8.54 -17.27
CA SER A 78 -1.47 -8.52 -18.73
C SER A 78 -2.33 -9.65 -19.34
N PHE A 79 -2.37 -10.82 -18.71
CA PHE A 79 -3.21 -11.94 -19.10
C PHE A 79 -4.72 -11.62 -18.95
N LEU A 80 -5.13 -11.01 -17.83
CA LEU A 80 -6.52 -10.59 -17.61
C LEU A 80 -6.94 -9.51 -18.61
N THR A 81 -6.03 -8.58 -18.91
CA THR A 81 -6.25 -7.55 -19.94
C THR A 81 -6.42 -8.18 -21.33
N ALA A 82 -5.57 -9.15 -21.67
CA ALA A 82 -5.68 -9.91 -22.92
C ALA A 82 -7.01 -10.67 -23.00
N LEU A 83 -7.40 -11.36 -21.92
CA LEU A 83 -8.66 -12.11 -21.84
C LEU A 83 -9.88 -11.20 -22.02
N GLY A 84 -9.95 -10.11 -21.24
CA GLY A 84 -11.06 -9.16 -21.35
C GLY A 84 -11.16 -8.52 -22.74
N THR A 85 -10.01 -8.16 -23.31
CA THR A 85 -9.94 -7.60 -24.66
C THR A 85 -10.40 -8.58 -25.73
N HIS A 86 -9.94 -9.84 -25.64
CA HIS A 86 -10.38 -10.89 -26.56
C HIS A 86 -11.90 -11.08 -26.50
N LEU A 87 -12.46 -11.20 -25.30
CA LEU A 87 -13.90 -11.37 -25.12
C LEU A 87 -14.69 -10.19 -25.71
N MET A 88 -14.28 -8.96 -25.42
CA MET A 88 -14.94 -7.76 -25.97
C MET A 88 -14.87 -7.72 -27.50
N SER A 89 -13.70 -7.98 -28.08
CA SER A 89 -13.49 -7.91 -29.54
C SER A 89 -14.22 -9.03 -30.28
N ARG A 90 -14.35 -10.20 -29.67
CA ARG A 90 -15.11 -11.32 -30.22
C ARG A 90 -16.61 -11.04 -30.26
N GLN A 91 -17.14 -10.40 -29.22
CA GLN A 91 -18.58 -10.21 -29.05
C GLN A 91 -19.12 -8.93 -29.66
N THR A 92 -18.27 -7.97 -29.97
CA THR A 92 -18.68 -6.65 -30.43
C THR A 92 -18.04 -6.40 -31.82
N ALA A 93 -18.86 -6.28 -32.87
CA ALA A 93 -18.38 -6.06 -34.24
C ALA A 93 -17.67 -4.69 -34.38
N HIS A 94 -16.63 -4.65 -35.22
CA HIS A 94 -15.85 -3.44 -35.54
C HIS A 94 -15.17 -2.76 -34.35
N HIS A 95 -14.95 -3.48 -33.23
CA HIS A 95 -14.23 -2.97 -32.05
C HIS A 95 -12.74 -2.86 -32.36
N ARG A 96 -12.19 -1.65 -32.26
CA ARG A 96 -10.77 -1.37 -32.51
C ARG A 96 -10.02 -1.16 -31.22
N VAL A 97 -8.94 -1.91 -31.05
CA VAL A 97 -8.08 -1.86 -29.86
C VAL A 97 -6.65 -1.54 -30.24
N ARG A 98 -6.01 -0.67 -29.48
CA ARG A 98 -4.56 -0.43 -29.58
C ARG A 98 -3.90 -0.79 -28.26
N VAL A 99 -2.73 -1.42 -28.36
CA VAL A 99 -1.92 -1.84 -27.20
C VAL A 99 -0.58 -1.14 -27.28
N LEU A 100 -0.20 -0.47 -26.19
CA LEU A 100 1.08 0.21 -26.01
C LEU A 100 1.69 -0.22 -24.69
N GLY A 101 2.96 -0.60 -24.69
CA GLY A 101 3.78 -0.81 -23.48
C GLY A 101 5.01 0.09 -23.50
N GLY A 102 5.80 0.05 -22.44
CA GLY A 102 7.05 0.79 -22.34
C GLY A 102 8.08 0.40 -23.41
N SER A 103 7.94 -0.80 -23.99
CA SER A 103 8.70 -1.28 -25.15
C SER A 103 7.81 -2.14 -26.05
N LEU A 104 8.26 -2.35 -27.30
CA LEU A 104 7.55 -3.26 -28.20
C LEU A 104 7.45 -4.69 -27.64
N ALA A 105 8.50 -5.15 -26.97
CA ALA A 105 8.51 -6.48 -26.34
C ALA A 105 7.45 -6.61 -25.23
N GLN A 106 7.25 -5.58 -24.42
CA GLN A 106 6.19 -5.55 -23.40
C GLN A 106 4.80 -5.52 -24.03
N SER A 107 4.59 -4.68 -25.05
CA SER A 107 3.32 -4.66 -25.78
C SER A 107 2.96 -6.02 -26.38
N LEU A 108 3.96 -6.77 -26.86
CA LEU A 108 3.78 -8.11 -27.40
C LEU A 108 3.32 -9.14 -26.36
N GLN A 109 3.64 -8.96 -25.07
CA GLN A 109 3.22 -9.89 -24.02
C GLN A 109 1.70 -10.04 -23.91
N ILE A 110 0.96 -8.92 -24.00
CA ILE A 110 -0.53 -8.97 -24.04
C ILE A 110 -0.98 -9.76 -25.27
N TYR A 111 -0.34 -9.53 -26.40
CA TYR A 111 -0.73 -10.18 -27.65
C TYR A 111 -0.43 -11.68 -27.64
N GLU A 112 0.72 -12.08 -27.11
CA GLU A 112 1.10 -13.49 -26.94
C GLU A 112 0.18 -14.20 -25.94
N ALA A 113 -0.18 -13.52 -24.83
CA ALA A 113 -1.17 -14.02 -23.89
C ALA A 113 -2.52 -14.26 -24.57
N MET A 114 -2.97 -13.31 -25.40
CA MET A 114 -4.21 -13.43 -26.16
C MET A 114 -4.15 -14.60 -27.17
N GLN A 115 -3.05 -14.75 -27.89
CA GLN A 115 -2.87 -15.90 -28.80
C GLN A 115 -2.89 -17.23 -28.05
N SER A 116 -2.33 -17.28 -26.85
CA SER A 116 -2.38 -18.49 -25.99
C SER A 116 -3.81 -18.81 -25.56
N ILE A 117 -4.57 -17.80 -25.14
CA ILE A 117 -5.99 -17.94 -24.77
C ILE A 117 -6.78 -18.48 -25.96
N VAL A 118 -6.60 -17.88 -27.13
CA VAL A 118 -7.29 -18.28 -28.37
C VAL A 118 -6.97 -19.72 -28.74
N ARG A 119 -5.71 -20.11 -28.74
CA ARG A 119 -5.31 -21.50 -29.02
C ARG A 119 -5.96 -22.51 -28.06
N ASN A 120 -6.05 -22.17 -26.78
CA ASN A 120 -6.70 -23.02 -25.80
C ASN A 120 -8.21 -23.14 -26.09
N MET A 121 -8.86 -22.05 -26.44
CA MET A 121 -10.28 -22.03 -26.80
C MET A 121 -10.54 -22.81 -28.10
N GLU A 122 -9.75 -22.59 -29.16
CA GLU A 122 -9.85 -23.33 -30.41
C GLU A 122 -9.68 -24.84 -30.20
N SER A 123 -8.73 -25.22 -29.32
CA SER A 123 -8.53 -26.63 -28.94
C SER A 123 -9.73 -27.22 -28.20
N ALA A 124 -10.38 -26.43 -27.35
CA ALA A 124 -11.55 -26.88 -26.57
C ALA A 124 -12.81 -26.98 -27.44
N ILE A 125 -12.95 -26.13 -28.47
CA ILE A 125 -14.11 -26.09 -29.37
C ILE A 125 -14.01 -27.19 -30.45
N GLY A 126 -12.80 -27.56 -30.87
CA GLY A 126 -12.54 -28.60 -31.86
C GLY A 126 -12.00 -28.13 -33.20
N HIS A 127 -11.68 -29.09 -34.09
CA HIS A 127 -11.04 -28.84 -35.38
C HIS A 127 -11.91 -27.97 -36.31
N GLY A 128 -11.29 -26.95 -36.90
CA GLY A 128 -11.90 -26.06 -37.92
C GLY A 128 -12.46 -24.76 -37.38
N HIS A 129 -12.42 -24.53 -36.05
CA HIS A 129 -12.78 -23.24 -35.47
C HIS A 129 -11.56 -22.30 -35.47
N HIS A 130 -11.71 -21.12 -36.05
CA HIS A 130 -10.69 -20.06 -36.03
C HIS A 130 -11.28 -18.77 -35.49
N GLU A 131 -10.73 -18.29 -34.35
CA GLU A 131 -11.14 -17.04 -33.74
C GLU A 131 -10.68 -15.81 -34.53
N PHE A 132 -9.58 -15.90 -35.26
CA PHE A 132 -9.08 -14.83 -36.10
C PHE A 132 -9.28 -15.11 -37.59
N GLN A 133 -9.75 -14.10 -38.29
CA GLN A 133 -9.75 -14.09 -39.76
C GLN A 133 -8.33 -13.89 -40.31
N SER A 134 -7.53 -13.05 -39.64
CA SER A 134 -6.14 -12.79 -39.98
C SER A 134 -5.33 -12.55 -38.72
N LEU A 135 -4.15 -13.16 -38.63
CA LEU A 135 -3.24 -13.04 -37.52
C LEU A 135 -1.82 -12.79 -38.03
N THR A 136 -1.25 -11.64 -37.67
CA THR A 136 0.13 -11.27 -37.97
C THR A 136 0.92 -11.09 -36.69
N LYS A 137 2.20 -10.72 -36.78
CA LYS A 137 3.07 -10.53 -35.60
C LYS A 137 2.57 -9.46 -34.63
N ASN A 138 1.86 -8.44 -35.12
CA ASN A 138 1.43 -7.28 -34.32
C ASN A 138 -0.04 -6.87 -34.54
N ARG A 139 -0.81 -7.66 -35.30
CA ARG A 139 -2.20 -7.34 -35.60
C ARG A 139 -3.04 -8.61 -35.71
N GLY A 140 -4.17 -8.64 -35.03
CA GLY A 140 -5.21 -9.65 -35.10
C GLY A 140 -6.53 -9.04 -35.59
N VAL A 141 -7.17 -9.67 -36.57
CA VAL A 141 -8.48 -9.27 -37.12
C VAL A 141 -9.46 -10.40 -36.91
N TYR A 142 -10.59 -10.09 -36.30
CA TYR A 142 -11.68 -11.04 -36.07
C TYR A 142 -12.64 -11.10 -37.24
N PRO A 143 -13.39 -12.21 -37.41
CA PRO A 143 -14.38 -12.34 -38.47
C PRO A 143 -15.48 -11.26 -38.44
N ASN A 144 -15.77 -10.68 -37.27
CA ASN A 144 -16.75 -9.60 -37.10
C ASN A 144 -16.20 -8.20 -37.41
N GLY A 145 -14.98 -8.09 -37.97
CA GLY A 145 -14.32 -6.83 -38.31
C GLY A 145 -13.62 -6.13 -37.16
N SER A 146 -13.60 -6.73 -35.96
CA SER A 146 -12.85 -6.21 -34.83
C SER A 146 -11.34 -6.39 -35.03
N GLU A 147 -10.55 -5.48 -34.45
CA GLU A 147 -9.11 -5.43 -34.65
C GLU A 147 -8.36 -5.12 -33.39
N ILE A 148 -7.29 -5.86 -33.11
CA ILE A 148 -6.32 -5.56 -32.10
C ILE A 148 -4.97 -5.31 -32.74
N MET A 149 -4.31 -4.20 -32.43
CA MET A 149 -3.01 -3.84 -33.00
C MET A 149 -2.06 -3.36 -31.93
N ILE A 150 -0.84 -3.88 -31.98
CA ILE A 150 0.28 -3.50 -31.11
C ILE A 150 0.97 -2.29 -31.72
N LEU A 151 1.20 -1.26 -30.91
CA LEU A 151 1.91 -0.06 -31.31
C LEU A 151 3.37 -0.10 -30.83
N PRO A 152 4.32 0.36 -31.66
CA PRO A 152 5.67 0.68 -31.16
C PRO A 152 5.61 1.84 -30.16
N ALA A 153 6.50 1.83 -29.16
CA ALA A 153 6.61 2.91 -28.17
C ALA A 153 7.28 4.16 -28.79
N SER A 154 6.56 4.88 -29.64
CA SER A 154 7.05 6.09 -30.29
C SER A 154 5.95 7.14 -30.47
N ASN A 155 6.31 8.42 -30.39
CA ASN A 155 5.37 9.53 -30.56
C ASN A 155 4.67 9.54 -31.93
N THR A 156 5.30 8.99 -32.96
CA THR A 156 4.73 8.92 -34.32
C THR A 156 3.61 7.89 -34.39
N SER A 157 3.74 6.76 -33.68
CA SER A 157 2.76 5.68 -33.71
C SER A 157 1.46 6.02 -32.97
N VAL A 158 1.53 6.93 -31.98
CA VAL A 158 0.38 7.30 -31.14
C VAL A 158 -0.38 8.54 -31.63
N ARG A 159 0.07 9.21 -32.70
CA ARG A 159 -0.58 10.43 -33.22
C ARG A 159 -1.53 10.20 -34.41
N GLY A 160 -1.76 8.96 -34.83
CA GLY A 160 -2.51 8.67 -36.06
C GLY A 160 -3.94 8.21 -35.85
N PRO A 161 -4.18 6.96 -35.43
CA PRO A 161 -5.52 6.38 -35.48
C PRO A 161 -6.32 6.68 -34.20
N HIS A 162 -7.57 7.14 -34.39
CA HIS A 162 -8.53 7.19 -33.29
C HIS A 162 -9.15 5.82 -33.03
N VAL A 163 -9.24 5.41 -31.77
CA VAL A 163 -9.78 4.11 -31.36
C VAL A 163 -10.65 4.23 -30.11
N PRO A 164 -11.66 3.36 -29.92
CA PRO A 164 -12.48 3.37 -28.72
C PRO A 164 -11.81 2.70 -27.51
N THR A 165 -10.80 1.83 -27.74
CA THR A 165 -10.13 1.14 -26.62
C THR A 165 -8.62 1.22 -26.76
N LEU A 166 -7.99 1.70 -25.69
CA LEU A 166 -6.55 1.80 -25.53
C LEU A 166 -6.11 0.97 -24.32
N LEU A 167 -5.12 0.11 -24.50
CA LEU A 167 -4.47 -0.65 -23.44
C LEU A 167 -3.06 -0.14 -23.25
N LEU A 168 -2.73 0.28 -22.04
CA LEU A 168 -1.40 0.71 -21.63
C LEU A 168 -0.85 -0.30 -20.64
N ASP A 169 0.12 -1.11 -21.03
CA ASP A 169 0.73 -2.12 -20.17
C ASP A 169 2.10 -1.66 -19.69
N GLU A 170 2.43 -2.00 -18.45
CA GLU A 170 3.63 -1.54 -17.73
C GLU A 170 3.78 -0.01 -17.78
N VAL A 171 2.71 0.68 -17.36
CA VAL A 171 2.61 2.16 -17.43
C VAL A 171 3.75 2.86 -16.71
N ASP A 172 4.34 2.23 -15.67
CA ASP A 172 5.52 2.77 -14.96
C ASP A 172 6.76 2.88 -15.87
N GLU A 173 6.78 2.14 -16.97
CA GLU A 173 7.84 2.18 -17.99
C GLU A 173 7.54 3.13 -19.15
N ILE A 174 6.30 3.62 -19.28
CA ILE A 174 5.89 4.51 -20.38
C ILE A 174 6.19 5.97 -19.99
N PRO A 175 7.02 6.71 -20.75
CA PRO A 175 7.22 8.14 -20.50
C PRO A 175 5.91 8.93 -20.48
N SER A 176 5.77 9.89 -19.57
CA SER A 176 4.51 10.64 -19.37
C SER A 176 4.02 11.31 -20.66
N GLU A 177 4.90 11.94 -21.42
CA GLU A 177 4.53 12.57 -22.72
C GLU A 177 3.96 11.56 -23.74
N LEU A 178 4.55 10.36 -23.80
CA LEU A 178 4.07 9.31 -24.70
C LEU A 178 2.72 8.77 -24.23
N ARG A 179 2.54 8.59 -22.92
CA ARG A 179 1.28 8.15 -22.31
C ARG A 179 0.16 9.16 -22.60
N GLU A 180 0.39 10.44 -22.37
CA GLU A 180 -0.59 11.50 -22.62
C GLU A 180 -0.97 11.58 -24.10
N SER A 181 0.03 11.52 -24.98
CA SER A 181 -0.20 11.47 -26.43
C SER A 181 -1.02 10.24 -26.85
N ALA A 182 -0.74 9.08 -26.26
CA ALA A 182 -1.50 7.85 -26.51
C ALA A 182 -2.95 7.96 -26.00
N MET A 183 -3.16 8.53 -24.83
CA MET A 183 -4.52 8.75 -24.29
C MET A 183 -5.36 9.65 -25.20
N GLY A 184 -4.75 10.59 -25.91
CA GLY A 184 -5.40 11.43 -26.92
C GLY A 184 -5.93 10.66 -28.13
N MET A 185 -5.46 9.43 -28.40
CA MET A 185 -6.05 8.58 -29.44
C MET A 185 -7.41 7.98 -29.05
N CYS A 186 -7.66 7.82 -27.75
CA CYS A 186 -8.84 7.14 -27.23
C CYS A 186 -10.03 8.09 -27.25
N MET A 187 -11.02 7.79 -28.12
CA MET A 187 -12.23 8.61 -28.25
C MET A 187 -13.46 7.77 -28.57
N ASN A 188 -14.63 8.36 -28.31
CA ASN A 188 -15.89 7.73 -28.71
C ASN A 188 -15.94 7.57 -30.23
N LEU A 189 -16.13 6.35 -30.70
CA LEU A 189 -16.12 6.05 -32.13
C LEU A 189 -17.09 4.92 -32.46
N GLY A 190 -17.92 5.10 -33.50
CA GLY A 190 -18.80 4.05 -34.01
C GLY A 190 -19.79 3.47 -32.97
N GLY A 191 -20.29 4.29 -32.07
CA GLY A 191 -21.18 3.85 -30.97
C GLY A 191 -20.46 3.30 -29.74
N PHE A 192 -19.14 3.16 -29.76
CA PHE A 192 -18.33 2.74 -28.62
C PHE A 192 -17.94 3.94 -27.76
N LYS A 193 -18.03 3.77 -26.45
CA LYS A 193 -17.43 4.71 -25.49
C LYS A 193 -15.93 4.51 -25.41
N ALA A 194 -15.20 5.60 -25.31
CA ALA A 194 -13.77 5.59 -25.07
C ALA A 194 -13.43 4.89 -23.75
N SER A 195 -12.45 3.99 -23.76
CA SER A 195 -11.97 3.31 -22.56
C SER A 195 -10.46 3.09 -22.62
N THR A 196 -9.74 3.64 -21.68
CA THR A 196 -8.31 3.41 -21.48
C THR A 196 -8.11 2.51 -20.26
N VAL A 197 -7.49 1.36 -20.48
CA VAL A 197 -7.13 0.41 -19.42
C VAL A 197 -5.63 0.48 -19.20
N MET A 198 -5.21 0.82 -18.00
CA MET A 198 -3.82 0.89 -17.59
C MET A 198 -3.48 -0.26 -16.65
N THR A 199 -2.33 -0.90 -16.88
CA THR A 199 -1.82 -1.97 -16.01
C THR A 199 -0.34 -1.73 -15.73
N SER A 200 0.12 -1.98 -14.51
CA SER A 200 1.53 -1.94 -14.16
C SER A 200 1.85 -2.66 -12.86
N THR A 201 3.12 -2.95 -12.65
CA THR A 201 3.75 -3.02 -11.34
C THR A 201 4.14 -1.61 -10.90
N TRP A 202 4.43 -1.41 -9.61
CA TRP A 202 4.91 -0.13 -9.08
C TRP A 202 6.31 -0.33 -8.50
N HIS A 203 7.33 -0.02 -9.28
CA HIS A 203 8.72 -0.31 -8.90
C HIS A 203 9.65 0.93 -8.95
N ARG A 204 9.14 2.10 -9.40
CA ARG A 204 9.90 3.35 -9.43
C ARG A 204 9.33 4.38 -8.46
N THR A 205 10.19 4.90 -7.59
CA THR A 205 9.86 6.09 -6.79
C THR A 205 9.80 7.32 -7.69
N GLY A 206 8.71 8.11 -7.55
CA GLY A 206 8.51 9.30 -8.38
C GLY A 206 8.24 9.03 -9.86
N GLY A 207 8.00 7.75 -10.24
CA GLY A 207 7.59 7.38 -11.59
C GLY A 207 6.09 7.64 -11.86
N PRO A 208 5.64 7.39 -13.10
CA PRO A 208 4.23 7.58 -13.49
C PRO A 208 3.23 6.89 -12.57
N MET A 209 3.57 5.70 -12.04
CA MET A 209 2.70 4.97 -11.13
C MET A 209 2.49 5.68 -9.79
N THR A 210 3.45 6.46 -9.30
CA THR A 210 3.29 7.19 -8.04
C THR A 210 2.12 8.18 -8.11
N GLU A 211 2.03 8.95 -9.19
CA GLU A 211 0.92 9.86 -9.45
C GLU A 211 -0.40 9.11 -9.69
N LEU A 212 -0.37 8.07 -10.55
CA LEU A 212 -1.57 7.32 -10.93
C LEU A 212 -2.19 6.57 -9.74
N VAL A 213 -1.38 6.02 -8.85
CA VAL A 213 -1.87 5.36 -7.63
C VAL A 213 -2.53 6.38 -6.71
N ALA A 214 -1.90 7.53 -6.47
CA ALA A 214 -2.49 8.60 -5.64
C ALA A 214 -3.85 9.07 -6.17
N ARG A 215 -3.97 9.27 -7.50
CA ARG A 215 -5.23 9.65 -8.16
C ARG A 215 -6.28 8.55 -8.09
N GLY A 216 -5.87 7.28 -8.24
CA GLY A 216 -6.76 6.13 -8.11
C GLY A 216 -7.28 5.97 -6.68
N GLU A 217 -6.43 6.14 -5.66
CA GLU A 217 -6.82 6.11 -4.25
C GLU A 217 -7.73 7.29 -3.88
N ALA A 218 -7.57 8.44 -4.53
CA ALA A 218 -8.48 9.59 -4.41
C ALA A 218 -9.83 9.36 -5.11
N GLY A 219 -10.01 8.25 -5.84
CA GLY A 219 -11.27 7.90 -6.49
C GLY A 219 -11.52 8.61 -7.83
N GLU A 220 -10.50 9.19 -8.48
CA GLU A 220 -10.67 9.86 -9.77
C GLU A 220 -11.09 8.88 -10.89
N PHE A 221 -10.71 7.62 -10.77
CA PHE A 221 -11.08 6.52 -11.69
C PHE A 221 -11.06 5.17 -10.94
N PRO A 222 -11.72 4.11 -11.47
CA PRO A 222 -11.63 2.77 -10.92
C PRO A 222 -10.18 2.31 -10.81
N PHE A 223 -9.77 2.03 -9.58
CA PHE A 223 -8.43 1.56 -9.23
C PHE A 223 -8.50 0.17 -8.60
N PHE A 224 -7.72 -0.75 -9.11
CA PHE A 224 -7.65 -2.12 -8.64
C PHE A 224 -6.23 -2.42 -8.18
N ARG A 225 -6.10 -2.94 -6.97
CA ARG A 225 -4.83 -3.43 -6.42
C ARG A 225 -4.98 -4.90 -6.10
N PHE A 226 -4.10 -5.74 -6.63
CA PHE A 226 -4.05 -7.16 -6.29
C PHE A 226 -2.62 -7.68 -6.35
N CYS A 227 -2.19 -8.34 -5.29
CA CYS A 227 -0.84 -8.86 -5.14
C CYS A 227 -0.80 -10.39 -5.35
N ILE A 228 0.37 -10.98 -5.12
CA ILE A 228 0.55 -12.42 -5.30
C ILE A 228 -0.38 -13.25 -4.40
N PHE A 229 -0.79 -12.75 -3.22
CA PHE A 229 -1.69 -13.46 -2.33
C PHE A 229 -3.11 -13.61 -2.89
N GLU A 230 -3.60 -12.67 -3.71
CA GLU A 230 -4.92 -12.77 -4.35
C GLU A 230 -4.97 -13.87 -5.42
N VAL A 231 -3.81 -14.28 -5.95
CA VAL A 231 -3.71 -15.33 -6.98
C VAL A 231 -3.05 -16.62 -6.47
N LEU A 232 -2.69 -16.66 -5.19
CA LEU A 232 -2.05 -17.80 -4.57
C LEU A 232 -3.02 -18.99 -4.48
N GLU A 233 -2.53 -20.21 -4.62
CA GLU A 233 -3.27 -21.42 -4.29
C GLU A 233 -3.66 -21.43 -2.81
N ARG A 234 -4.77 -22.09 -2.49
CA ARG A 234 -5.19 -22.24 -1.09
C ARG A 234 -4.19 -23.08 -0.33
N CYS A 235 -3.65 -22.54 0.78
CA CYS A 235 -2.74 -23.28 1.64
C CYS A 235 -3.43 -24.49 2.27
N PRO A 236 -3.00 -25.73 1.94
CA PRO A 236 -3.63 -26.94 2.44
C PRO A 236 -3.26 -27.20 3.91
N ASN A 237 -4.11 -27.99 4.61
CA ASN A 237 -3.90 -28.28 6.03
C ASN A 237 -2.62 -29.09 6.29
N TRP A 238 -2.21 -29.95 5.36
CA TRP A 238 -0.96 -30.71 5.51
C TRP A 238 0.29 -29.81 5.55
N ARG A 239 0.23 -28.61 4.94
CA ARG A 239 1.32 -27.62 4.96
C ARG A 239 1.29 -26.74 6.22
N SER A 240 0.13 -26.19 6.55
CA SER A 240 -0.02 -25.24 7.68
C SER A 240 -0.16 -25.92 9.03
N GLY A 241 -0.52 -27.21 9.05
CA GLY A 241 -1.12 -27.87 10.19
C GLY A 241 -2.60 -27.51 10.36
N PRO A 242 -3.43 -28.40 10.95
CA PRO A 242 -4.85 -28.14 11.17
C PRO A 242 -5.11 -26.92 12.07
N ASN A 243 -4.21 -26.63 13.03
CA ASN A 243 -4.29 -25.48 13.94
C ASN A 243 -3.23 -24.41 13.64
N LEU A 244 -2.69 -24.38 12.42
CA LEU A 244 -1.67 -23.44 11.95
C LEU A 244 -0.30 -23.61 12.65
N GLU A 245 -0.03 -24.73 13.29
CA GLU A 245 1.18 -25.00 14.07
C GLU A 245 2.46 -24.96 13.23
N ASN A 246 2.38 -25.18 11.93
CA ASN A 246 3.52 -25.10 11.00
C ASN A 246 3.73 -23.70 10.42
N CYS A 247 2.78 -22.76 10.61
CA CYS A 247 2.88 -21.40 10.08
C CYS A 247 4.09 -20.63 10.60
N PRO A 248 4.53 -20.76 11.88
CA PRO A 248 5.72 -20.06 12.38
C PRO A 248 7.00 -20.36 11.60
N SER A 249 7.12 -21.53 10.97
CA SER A 249 8.27 -21.89 10.14
C SER A 249 8.13 -21.51 8.66
N CYS A 250 6.99 -20.93 8.25
CA CYS A 250 6.73 -20.57 6.87
C CYS A 250 7.42 -19.23 6.51
N PRO A 251 8.26 -19.17 5.46
CA PRO A 251 8.92 -17.93 5.05
C PRO A 251 7.97 -16.79 4.69
N LEU A 252 6.70 -17.11 4.35
CA LEU A 252 5.68 -16.11 4.01
C LEU A 252 4.89 -15.61 5.21
N LEU A 253 5.15 -16.10 6.44
CA LEU A 253 4.35 -15.81 7.64
C LEU A 253 4.14 -14.31 7.82
N ARG A 254 5.21 -13.52 7.73
CA ARG A 254 5.21 -12.07 7.92
C ARG A 254 4.12 -11.35 7.10
N TRP A 255 3.86 -11.81 5.89
CA TRP A 255 2.88 -11.19 4.99
C TRP A 255 1.58 -12.01 4.86
N CYS A 256 1.62 -13.28 5.22
CA CYS A 256 0.47 -14.18 5.10
C CYS A 256 -0.49 -14.06 6.29
N HIS A 257 0.04 -13.85 7.49
CA HIS A 257 -0.74 -13.83 8.72
C HIS A 257 -0.50 -12.52 9.48
N ASP A 258 -1.40 -11.56 9.31
CA ASP A 258 -1.43 -10.39 10.18
C ASP A 258 -2.24 -10.73 11.44
N VAL A 259 -1.54 -10.88 12.56
CA VAL A 259 -2.16 -11.22 13.86
C VAL A 259 -3.20 -10.18 14.29
N ARG A 260 -3.07 -8.95 13.81
CA ARG A 260 -3.99 -7.84 14.12
C ARG A 260 -5.33 -7.92 13.39
N ASP A 261 -5.36 -8.56 12.23
CA ASP A 261 -6.61 -8.74 11.45
C ASP A 261 -7.57 -9.74 12.12
N GLY A 262 -7.10 -10.52 13.12
CA GLY A 262 -7.89 -11.51 13.85
C GLY A 262 -8.51 -12.59 12.97
N GLY A 263 -8.15 -12.61 11.68
CA GLY A 263 -8.68 -13.53 10.68
C GLY A 263 -7.71 -14.67 10.34
N PRO A 264 -8.16 -15.67 9.59
CA PRO A 264 -7.30 -16.74 9.12
C PRO A 264 -6.22 -16.19 8.17
N PRO A 265 -5.07 -16.89 8.06
CA PRO A 265 -4.00 -16.51 7.14
C PRO A 265 -4.51 -16.25 5.72
N ARG A 266 -3.92 -15.27 5.02
CA ARG A 266 -4.32 -14.86 3.65
C ARG A 266 -4.37 -16.04 2.69
N ALA A 267 -3.34 -16.91 2.73
CA ALA A 267 -3.29 -18.10 1.89
C ALA A 267 -4.38 -19.16 2.21
N LYS A 268 -5.07 -19.09 3.35
CA LYS A 268 -6.25 -19.94 3.65
C LYS A 268 -7.52 -19.44 2.97
N ARG A 269 -7.56 -18.16 2.62
CA ARG A 269 -8.71 -17.51 1.96
C ARG A 269 -8.54 -17.39 0.45
N SER A 270 -7.30 -17.55 -0.04
CA SER A 270 -6.98 -17.48 -1.46
C SER A 270 -7.61 -18.64 -2.24
N ASP A 271 -7.95 -18.39 -3.50
CA ASP A 271 -8.53 -19.35 -4.45
C ASP A 271 -7.85 -19.29 -5.83
N GLY A 272 -6.63 -18.79 -5.87
CA GLY A 272 -5.85 -18.65 -7.09
C GLY A 272 -5.14 -19.94 -7.53
N HIS A 273 -4.24 -19.76 -8.49
CA HIS A 273 -3.54 -20.84 -9.17
C HIS A 273 -2.01 -20.82 -8.98
N TYR A 274 -1.49 -19.75 -8.36
CA TYR A 274 -0.04 -19.61 -8.22
C TYR A 274 0.46 -20.44 -7.04
N SER A 275 1.44 -21.31 -7.28
CA SER A 275 1.95 -22.23 -6.26
C SER A 275 2.65 -21.48 -5.11
N ILE A 276 2.36 -21.86 -3.88
CA ILE A 276 3.03 -21.34 -2.68
C ILE A 276 4.54 -21.55 -2.75
N ASP A 277 4.98 -22.72 -3.22
CA ASP A 277 6.42 -23.03 -3.33
C ASP A 277 7.12 -22.11 -4.34
N SER A 278 6.45 -21.78 -5.45
CA SER A 278 6.97 -20.83 -6.42
C SER A 278 7.13 -19.42 -5.82
N VAL A 279 6.19 -18.98 -4.97
CA VAL A 279 6.30 -17.68 -4.28
C VAL A 279 7.45 -17.69 -3.26
N ILE A 280 7.60 -18.77 -2.49
CA ILE A 280 8.73 -18.92 -1.55
C ILE A 280 10.05 -18.90 -2.31
N GLN A 281 10.16 -19.61 -3.44
CA GLN A 281 11.35 -19.57 -4.28
C GLN A 281 11.65 -18.14 -4.77
N LYS A 282 10.64 -17.38 -5.20
CA LYS A 282 10.84 -15.96 -5.58
C LYS A 282 11.33 -15.12 -4.42
N LEU A 283 10.74 -15.28 -3.24
CA LEU A 283 11.19 -14.59 -2.03
C LEU A 283 12.67 -14.86 -1.71
N MET A 284 13.15 -16.10 -1.92
CA MET A 284 14.54 -16.46 -1.73
C MET A 284 15.50 -15.85 -2.78
N CYS A 285 14.99 -15.50 -3.97
CA CYS A 285 15.80 -15.01 -5.08
C CYS A 285 15.93 -13.47 -5.13
N VAL A 286 15.07 -12.74 -4.40
CA VAL A 286 15.05 -11.26 -4.42
C VAL A 286 15.17 -10.70 -3.02
N SER A 287 15.59 -9.43 -2.91
CA SER A 287 15.57 -8.75 -1.62
C SER A 287 14.14 -8.54 -1.14
N GLN A 288 13.93 -8.44 0.17
CA GLN A 288 12.63 -8.15 0.76
C GLN A 288 12.00 -6.90 0.14
N LYS A 289 12.77 -5.83 -0.05
CA LYS A 289 12.34 -4.58 -0.70
C LYS A 289 11.72 -4.82 -2.08
N ILE A 290 12.40 -5.61 -2.92
CA ILE A 290 11.90 -5.98 -4.25
C ILE A 290 10.65 -6.86 -4.14
N PHE A 291 10.63 -7.82 -3.21
CA PHE A 291 9.48 -8.67 -3.01
C PHE A 291 8.24 -7.86 -2.61
N GLU A 292 8.38 -6.93 -1.69
CA GLU A 292 7.29 -6.06 -1.23
C GLU A 292 6.79 -5.11 -2.34
N ALA A 293 7.69 -4.50 -3.10
CA ALA A 293 7.30 -3.61 -4.20
C ALA A 293 6.67 -4.39 -5.37
N ASP A 294 7.39 -5.38 -5.90
CA ASP A 294 7.06 -6.03 -7.15
C ASP A 294 5.98 -7.12 -7.02
N TYR A 295 5.93 -7.82 -5.89
CA TYR A 295 4.99 -8.95 -5.70
C TYR A 295 3.83 -8.63 -4.78
N LEU A 296 4.02 -7.73 -3.77
CA LEU A 296 2.98 -7.40 -2.80
C LEU A 296 2.27 -6.07 -3.08
N CYS A 297 2.64 -5.34 -4.13
CA CYS A 297 2.06 -4.05 -4.50
C CYS A 297 2.17 -2.99 -3.39
N MET A 298 3.22 -3.07 -2.54
CA MET A 298 3.42 -2.12 -1.45
C MET A 298 4.11 -0.83 -1.92
N GLY A 299 4.48 -0.78 -3.19
CA GLY A 299 5.20 0.34 -3.79
C GLY A 299 6.71 0.30 -3.50
N PRO A 300 7.48 1.03 -4.30
CA PRO A 300 8.92 1.14 -4.12
C PRO A 300 9.21 2.04 -2.92
N ARG A 301 10.20 1.67 -2.12
CA ARG A 301 10.74 2.53 -1.07
C ARG A 301 11.86 3.38 -1.66
N ALA A 302 11.83 4.69 -1.39
CA ALA A 302 12.90 5.58 -1.79
C ALA A 302 14.21 5.18 -1.09
N ASP A 303 15.33 5.19 -1.83
CA ASP A 303 16.63 5.02 -1.21
C ASP A 303 16.92 6.21 -0.28
N GLY A 304 17.50 5.92 0.89
CA GLY A 304 17.84 6.93 1.88
C GLY A 304 16.69 7.42 2.76
N LEU A 305 15.53 6.77 2.75
CA LEU A 305 14.52 7.02 3.77
C LEU A 305 15.05 6.64 5.14
N TRP A 306 14.71 7.44 6.16
CA TRP A 306 15.02 7.11 7.54
C TRP A 306 14.17 5.96 8.03
N PHE A 307 12.84 6.08 7.91
CA PHE A 307 11.87 5.12 8.43
C PHE A 307 11.47 4.08 7.37
N ASN A 308 12.44 3.28 6.93
CA ASN A 308 12.19 2.24 5.91
C ASN A 308 11.13 1.20 6.33
N GLU A 309 10.90 1.03 7.63
CA GLU A 309 9.97 0.05 8.18
C GLU A 309 8.53 0.58 8.28
N PHE A 310 8.33 1.88 8.06
CA PHE A 310 6.98 2.46 8.08
C PHE A 310 6.16 1.97 6.89
N GLN A 311 4.94 1.54 7.15
CA GLN A 311 3.98 1.05 6.15
C GLN A 311 2.58 1.47 6.57
N ARG A 312 1.83 2.15 5.70
CA ARG A 312 0.44 2.57 6.01
C ARG A 312 -0.42 1.40 6.48
N GLY A 313 -0.39 0.26 5.79
CA GLY A 313 -1.18 -0.92 6.16
C GLY A 313 -0.83 -1.56 7.51
N LEU A 314 0.34 -1.22 8.08
CA LEU A 314 0.79 -1.74 9.36
C LEU A 314 0.69 -0.73 10.51
N HIS A 315 0.85 0.56 10.20
CA HIS A 315 1.03 1.59 11.20
C HIS A 315 -0.10 2.62 11.22
N VAL A 316 -0.98 2.64 10.18
CA VAL A 316 -2.09 3.58 10.11
C VAL A 316 -3.41 2.85 10.37
N HIS A 317 -4.08 3.19 11.47
CA HIS A 317 -5.31 2.53 11.90
C HIS A 317 -6.30 3.52 12.49
N GLU A 318 -7.57 3.41 12.13
CA GLU A 318 -8.68 4.16 12.75
C GLU A 318 -8.82 3.87 14.27
N LYS A 319 -8.30 2.74 14.74
CA LYS A 319 -8.29 2.39 16.17
C LYS A 319 -7.30 3.22 17.00
N ALA A 320 -6.39 3.98 16.37
CA ALA A 320 -5.50 4.92 17.05
C ALA A 320 -6.27 6.20 17.47
N GLU A 321 -7.44 6.05 18.06
CA GLU A 321 -8.31 7.11 18.57
C GLU A 321 -8.04 7.41 20.04
N PHE A 322 -8.47 8.61 20.48
CA PHE A 322 -8.40 9.01 21.88
C PHE A 322 -9.15 8.04 22.80
N GLN A 323 -8.45 7.57 23.82
CA GLN A 323 -8.98 6.69 24.86
C GLN A 323 -9.06 7.45 26.20
N PRO A 324 -10.25 7.64 26.79
CA PRO A 324 -10.40 8.40 28.05
C PRO A 324 -9.64 7.82 29.24
N SER A 325 -9.31 6.54 29.23
CA SER A 325 -8.59 5.85 30.31
C SER A 325 -7.08 6.09 30.32
N LEU A 326 -6.50 6.54 29.18
CA LEU A 326 -5.07 6.76 29.05
C LEU A 326 -4.70 8.25 29.20
N PRO A 327 -3.52 8.58 29.73
CA PRO A 327 -3.05 9.96 29.75
C PRO A 327 -2.79 10.48 28.34
N VAL A 328 -3.06 11.78 28.14
CA VAL A 328 -2.82 12.48 26.88
C VAL A 328 -1.50 13.21 26.95
N HIS A 329 -0.64 12.94 26.00
CA HIS A 329 0.64 13.60 25.79
C HIS A 329 0.61 14.46 24.54
N MET A 330 1.33 15.57 24.56
CA MET A 330 1.63 16.38 23.38
C MET A 330 3.15 16.57 23.27
N GLY A 331 3.71 16.24 22.13
CA GLY A 331 5.04 16.70 21.71
C GLY A 331 4.91 17.94 20.86
N LEU A 332 5.80 18.90 21.04
CA LEU A 332 5.82 20.18 20.33
C LEU A 332 7.24 20.52 19.90
N ASP A 333 7.44 20.72 18.62
CA ASP A 333 8.59 21.40 18.07
C ASP A 333 8.18 22.80 17.63
N SER A 334 8.88 23.84 18.13
CA SER A 334 8.50 25.24 17.92
C SER A 334 9.59 26.00 17.17
N GLY A 335 9.24 26.53 16.00
CA GLY A 335 10.13 27.31 15.15
C GLY A 335 9.33 28.19 14.18
N VAL A 336 9.92 28.50 13.03
CA VAL A 336 9.22 29.10 11.88
C VAL A 336 8.13 28.16 11.42
N TYR A 337 8.46 26.90 11.32
CA TYR A 337 7.50 25.78 11.28
C TYR A 337 7.26 25.34 12.71
N THR A 338 6.02 25.11 13.06
CA THR A 338 5.63 24.64 14.39
C THR A 338 4.82 23.36 14.23
N GLY A 339 5.41 22.24 14.65
CA GLY A 339 4.81 20.92 14.61
C GLY A 339 4.37 20.46 16.02
N ALA A 340 3.15 19.92 16.17
CA ALA A 340 2.73 19.25 17.38
C ALA A 340 1.97 17.98 17.10
N VAL A 341 2.14 16.98 17.97
CA VAL A 341 1.44 15.70 17.89
C VAL A 341 0.79 15.36 19.23
N LEU A 342 -0.48 14.90 19.18
CA LEU A 342 -1.18 14.37 20.33
C LEU A 342 -1.14 12.85 20.29
N PHE A 343 -0.70 12.24 21.38
CA PHE A 343 -0.57 10.79 21.47
C PHE A 343 -0.86 10.27 22.86
N GLN A 344 -1.11 8.98 22.97
CA GLN A 344 -1.30 8.25 24.21
C GLN A 344 -0.37 7.04 24.25
N VAL A 345 -0.03 6.59 25.46
CA VAL A 345 0.87 5.46 25.68
C VAL A 345 0.17 4.44 26.57
N GLN A 346 0.08 3.23 26.05
CA GLN A 346 -0.37 2.07 26.82
C GLN A 346 0.84 1.18 27.13
N TRP A 347 1.06 0.89 28.41
CA TRP A 347 2.18 0.07 28.85
C TRP A 347 1.78 -1.38 28.98
N HIS A 348 2.59 -2.27 28.41
CA HIS A 348 2.43 -3.72 28.51
C HIS A 348 3.64 -4.37 29.13
N LYS A 349 3.39 -5.39 29.96
CA LYS A 349 4.46 -6.25 30.48
C LYS A 349 4.69 -7.40 29.50
N ILE A 350 5.91 -7.53 29.02
CA ILE A 350 6.35 -8.70 28.27
C ILE A 350 7.39 -9.48 29.08
N GLN A 351 7.34 -10.82 28.95
CA GLN A 351 8.34 -11.70 29.55
C GLN A 351 9.24 -12.21 28.43
N SER A 352 10.54 -11.92 28.55
CA SER A 352 11.56 -12.50 27.68
C SER A 352 12.29 -13.60 28.43
N GLN A 353 12.52 -14.74 27.77
CA GLN A 353 13.36 -15.81 28.29
C GLN A 353 14.78 -15.61 27.77
N ASN A 354 15.76 -15.70 28.67
CA ASN A 354 17.14 -15.66 28.27
C ASN A 354 17.48 -16.91 27.43
N PRO A 355 17.92 -16.77 26.17
CA PRO A 355 18.22 -17.93 25.32
C PRO A 355 19.35 -18.83 25.86
N ILE A 356 20.24 -18.28 26.71
CA ILE A 356 21.36 -19.01 27.31
C ILE A 356 20.96 -19.67 28.65
N THR A 357 20.07 -19.03 29.40
CA THR A 357 19.56 -19.49 30.68
C THR A 357 18.03 -19.39 30.72
N PRO A 358 17.30 -20.38 30.16
CA PRO A 358 15.83 -20.35 30.04
C PRO A 358 15.07 -20.22 31.37
N SER A 359 15.73 -20.51 32.50
CA SER A 359 15.15 -20.34 33.85
C SER A 359 15.06 -18.88 34.30
N ILE A 360 15.80 -17.96 33.65
CA ILE A 360 15.75 -16.53 33.98
C ILE A 360 14.72 -15.87 33.04
N LYS A 361 13.57 -15.52 33.62
CA LYS A 361 12.55 -14.68 32.97
C LYS A 361 12.77 -13.24 33.39
N THR A 362 12.95 -12.38 32.39
CA THR A 362 13.03 -10.93 32.64
C THR A 362 11.74 -10.28 32.15
N GLU A 363 11.10 -9.51 33.02
CA GLU A 363 9.92 -8.71 32.69
C GLU A 363 10.34 -7.31 32.23
N PHE A 364 9.80 -6.85 31.13
CA PHE A 364 10.00 -5.51 30.61
C PHE A 364 8.65 -4.83 30.41
N ASN A 365 8.58 -3.55 30.76
CA ASN A 365 7.47 -2.70 30.34
C ASN A 365 7.78 -2.13 28.96
N VAL A 366 6.89 -2.36 28.01
CA VAL A 366 7.01 -1.83 26.66
C VAL A 366 5.82 -0.94 26.33
N PRO A 367 6.04 0.21 25.67
CA PRO A 367 4.97 1.13 25.30
C PRO A 367 4.34 0.73 23.96
N ASP A 368 3.01 0.78 23.87
CA ASP A 368 2.28 0.91 22.63
C ASP A 368 1.81 2.37 22.52
N ILE A 369 2.14 3.03 21.41
CA ILE A 369 1.92 4.46 21.20
C ILE A 369 0.86 4.65 20.14
N HIS A 370 -0.14 5.46 20.45
CA HIS A 370 -1.25 5.79 19.57
C HIS A 370 -1.27 7.30 19.31
N VAL A 371 -0.91 7.71 18.10
CA VAL A 371 -0.98 9.12 17.68
C VAL A 371 -2.35 9.36 17.06
N PHE A 372 -3.11 10.30 17.62
CA PHE A 372 -4.50 10.51 17.20
C PHE A 372 -4.81 11.91 16.65
N ALA A 373 -3.91 12.89 16.78
CA ALA A 373 -4.06 14.20 16.17
C ALA A 373 -2.70 14.87 15.94
N GLU A 374 -2.64 15.76 14.96
CA GLU A 374 -1.47 16.55 14.60
C GLU A 374 -1.84 18.00 14.38
N PHE A 375 -0.85 18.87 14.55
CA PHE A 375 -0.93 20.30 14.23
C PHE A 375 0.36 20.71 13.51
N LEU A 376 0.22 21.49 12.45
CA LEU A 376 1.34 22.08 11.74
C LEU A 376 0.98 23.52 11.34
N SER A 377 1.92 24.42 11.50
CA SER A 377 1.78 25.80 11.03
C SER A 377 3.13 26.37 10.59
N GLU A 378 3.09 27.43 9.78
CA GLU A 378 4.26 28.14 9.29
C GLU A 378 4.11 29.64 9.53
N GLY A 379 5.14 30.28 10.11
CA GLY A 379 5.24 31.73 10.23
C GLY A 379 4.24 32.39 11.19
N HIS A 380 3.60 31.62 12.07
CA HIS A 380 2.66 32.14 13.06
C HIS A 380 3.31 32.41 14.43
N SER A 381 2.72 33.34 15.20
CA SER A 381 3.20 33.64 16.55
C SER A 381 2.93 32.47 17.52
N ALA A 382 3.73 32.38 18.58
CA ALA A 382 3.55 31.37 19.63
C ALA A 382 2.15 31.45 20.27
N GLU A 383 1.59 32.66 20.44
CA GLU A 383 0.22 32.84 20.94
C GLU A 383 -0.83 32.24 19.98
N TRP A 384 -0.70 32.50 18.67
CA TRP A 384 -1.61 31.95 17.67
C TRP A 384 -1.53 30.42 17.63
N ASN A 385 -0.32 29.88 17.65
CA ASN A 385 -0.08 28.44 17.70
C ASN A 385 -0.69 27.81 18.96
N ALA A 386 -0.46 28.39 20.13
CA ALA A 386 -1.01 27.91 21.39
C ALA A 386 -2.55 27.86 21.39
N ARG A 387 -3.22 28.90 20.87
CA ARG A 387 -4.69 28.95 20.77
C ARG A 387 -5.23 27.85 19.86
N ASN A 388 -4.59 27.61 18.73
CA ASN A 388 -5.00 26.57 17.79
C ASN A 388 -4.73 25.16 18.35
N MET A 389 -3.65 24.95 19.09
CA MET A 389 -3.41 23.69 19.79
C MET A 389 -4.44 23.43 20.89
N LEU A 390 -4.85 24.45 21.65
CA LEU A 390 -5.95 24.31 22.63
C LEU A 390 -7.26 23.94 21.93
N ASN A 391 -7.55 24.51 20.77
CA ASN A 391 -8.73 24.12 19.97
C ASN A 391 -8.62 22.64 19.50
N LEU A 392 -7.43 22.20 19.07
CA LEU A 392 -7.18 20.81 18.70
C LEU A 392 -7.40 19.86 19.88
N ILE A 393 -6.86 20.22 21.06
CA ILE A 393 -7.03 19.47 22.31
C ILE A 393 -8.51 19.40 22.68
N GLN A 394 -9.24 20.53 22.59
CA GLN A 394 -10.68 20.54 22.83
C GLN A 394 -11.44 19.62 21.87
N LYS A 395 -11.10 19.65 20.59
CA LYS A 395 -11.77 18.88 19.54
C LYS A 395 -11.54 17.38 19.65
N HIS A 396 -10.29 16.94 19.95
CA HIS A 396 -9.92 15.53 19.83
C HIS A 396 -9.82 14.79 21.17
N CYS A 397 -9.67 15.49 22.28
CA CYS A 397 -9.61 14.87 23.60
C CYS A 397 -10.39 15.64 24.69
N ASN A 398 -11.47 16.32 24.27
CA ASN A 398 -12.43 17.00 25.18
C ASN A 398 -11.74 17.99 26.14
N GLY A 399 -10.70 18.67 25.70
CA GLY A 399 -9.95 19.63 26.49
C GLY A 399 -8.92 19.01 27.46
N ARG A 400 -8.76 17.68 27.47
CA ARG A 400 -7.82 16.99 28.34
C ARG A 400 -6.42 16.98 27.75
N ILE A 401 -5.45 17.43 28.52
CA ILE A 401 -4.01 17.29 28.26
C ILE A 401 -3.31 17.07 29.60
N ASP A 402 -2.60 15.96 29.73
CA ASP A 402 -1.95 15.58 30.98
C ASP A 402 -0.46 15.99 31.00
N TYR A 403 0.19 15.86 29.83
CA TYR A 403 1.62 16.17 29.67
C TYR A 403 1.90 16.88 28.35
N THR A 404 2.79 17.86 28.40
CA THR A 404 3.19 18.63 27.23
C THR A 404 4.72 18.76 27.19
N TRP A 405 5.31 18.32 26.10
CA TRP A 405 6.76 18.23 25.92
C TRP A 405 7.22 19.14 24.78
N THR A 406 8.35 19.81 24.94
CA THR A 406 8.91 20.67 23.89
C THR A 406 10.43 20.61 23.84
N ASP A 407 11.02 21.09 22.76
CA ASP A 407 12.46 21.22 22.62
C ASP A 407 13.05 22.10 23.73
N PRO A 408 14.13 21.68 24.39
CA PRO A 408 14.85 22.53 25.37
C PRO A 408 15.31 23.88 24.82
N ALA A 409 15.58 23.98 23.50
CA ALA A 409 15.97 25.23 22.85
C ALA A 409 14.88 26.32 22.93
N GLY A 410 13.59 25.95 23.00
CA GLY A 410 12.49 26.89 23.19
C GLY A 410 12.53 27.66 24.54
N GLY A 411 13.34 27.20 25.49
CA GLY A 411 13.66 27.91 26.74
C GLY A 411 14.79 28.92 26.66
N ALA A 412 15.47 29.03 25.52
CA ALA A 412 16.56 29.98 25.33
C ALA A 412 16.04 31.43 25.47
N ARG A 413 16.83 32.31 26.10
CA ARG A 413 16.47 33.72 26.29
C ARG A 413 16.40 34.43 24.94
N ASN A 414 15.23 34.96 24.62
CA ASN A 414 15.09 35.90 23.53
C ASN A 414 15.66 37.26 23.97
N PRO A 415 16.63 37.85 23.28
CA PRO A 415 17.20 39.17 23.66
C PRO A 415 16.18 40.31 23.67
N ILE A 416 15.03 40.17 23.01
CA ILE A 416 14.08 41.27 22.75
C ILE A 416 12.66 40.96 23.30
N GLY A 417 12.41 39.79 23.92
CA GLY A 417 11.07 39.44 24.38
C GLY A 417 11.01 38.25 25.31
N PRO A 418 9.81 37.83 25.72
CA PRO A 418 9.62 36.60 26.54
C PRO A 418 10.11 35.38 25.76
N THR A 419 10.47 34.34 26.50
CA THR A 419 10.82 33.05 25.87
C THR A 419 9.58 32.44 25.21
N VAL A 420 9.76 31.59 24.20
CA VAL A 420 8.67 30.86 23.55
C VAL A 420 7.84 30.10 24.60
N LEU A 421 8.48 29.46 25.55
CA LEU A 421 7.81 28.77 26.68
C LEU A 421 6.90 29.71 27.49
N ALA A 422 7.36 30.93 27.78
CA ALA A 422 6.56 31.89 28.56
C ALA A 422 5.31 32.35 27.77
N GLU A 423 5.39 32.46 26.46
CA GLU A 423 4.24 32.83 25.64
C GLU A 423 3.18 31.72 25.58
N TYR A 424 3.58 30.46 25.41
CA TYR A 424 2.66 29.33 25.48
C TYR A 424 2.01 29.23 26.88
N GLN A 425 2.79 29.42 27.94
CA GLN A 425 2.27 29.39 29.31
C GLN A 425 1.27 30.52 29.57
N ARG A 426 1.47 31.72 29.02
CA ARG A 426 0.53 32.85 29.14
C ARG A 426 -0.84 32.53 28.54
N VAL A 427 -0.90 31.71 27.52
CA VAL A 427 -2.15 31.26 26.89
C VAL A 427 -2.79 30.07 27.61
N GLY A 428 -2.09 29.49 28.58
CA GLY A 428 -2.60 28.35 29.37
C GLY A 428 -2.00 26.99 28.99
N LEU A 429 -1.03 26.94 28.10
CA LEU A 429 -0.35 25.73 27.69
C LEU A 429 1.03 25.64 28.37
N LYS A 430 1.12 24.86 29.44
CA LYS A 430 2.38 24.70 30.19
C LYS A 430 3.25 23.65 29.52
N LEU A 431 4.36 24.07 28.94
CA LEU A 431 5.32 23.20 28.25
C LEU A 431 6.45 22.74 29.19
N THR A 432 6.87 21.50 29.08
CA THR A 432 7.99 20.90 29.81
C THR A 432 9.06 20.49 28.77
N PRO A 433 10.31 20.95 28.90
CA PRO A 433 11.38 20.51 28.03
C PRO A 433 11.60 19.00 28.13
N TRP A 434 11.73 18.32 26.99
CA TRP A 434 12.12 16.91 26.99
C TRP A 434 13.59 16.71 27.36
N PRO A 435 13.98 15.52 27.85
CA PRO A 435 15.38 15.23 28.17
C PRO A 435 16.26 15.32 26.94
N TYR A 436 17.42 15.97 27.08
CA TYR A 436 18.40 16.04 25.99
C TYR A 436 18.77 14.65 25.47
N SER A 437 18.80 14.50 24.18
CA SER A 437 19.34 13.32 23.48
C SER A 437 19.84 13.73 22.11
N LEU A 438 20.77 12.94 21.56
CA LEU A 438 21.11 13.09 20.14
C LEU A 438 19.88 12.79 19.27
N VAL A 439 19.72 13.53 18.20
CA VAL A 439 18.62 13.33 17.24
C VAL A 439 18.56 11.88 16.78
N VAL A 440 19.71 11.33 16.40
CA VAL A 440 19.85 9.94 15.91
C VAL A 440 19.35 8.91 16.94
N ASP A 441 19.66 9.08 18.23
CA ASP A 441 19.22 8.15 19.28
C ASP A 441 17.70 8.15 19.45
N SER A 442 17.10 9.33 19.38
CA SER A 442 15.63 9.45 19.52
C SER A 442 14.91 8.95 18.26
N LEU A 443 15.47 9.12 17.07
CA LEU A 443 14.96 8.54 15.83
C LEU A 443 15.06 7.00 15.88
N ALA A 444 16.18 6.43 16.33
CA ALA A 444 16.32 4.97 16.54
C ALA A 444 15.28 4.42 17.51
N GLY A 445 14.91 5.22 18.54
CA GLY A 445 13.81 4.89 19.44
C GLY A 445 12.47 4.76 18.70
N VAL A 446 12.17 5.67 17.79
CA VAL A 446 10.96 5.59 16.95
C VAL A 446 11.02 4.40 16.00
N GLU A 447 12.17 4.16 15.34
CA GLU A 447 12.37 2.98 14.49
C GLU A 447 12.09 1.67 15.23
N SER A 448 12.55 1.56 16.50
CA SER A 448 12.30 0.36 17.32
C SER A 448 10.83 0.13 17.65
N LEU A 449 10.00 1.18 17.65
CA LEU A 449 8.56 1.07 17.84
C LEU A 449 7.83 0.70 16.55
N LEU A 450 8.35 1.12 15.41
CA LEU A 450 7.83 0.70 14.09
C LEU A 450 8.11 -0.77 13.81
N ASN A 451 9.31 -1.23 14.14
CA ASN A 451 9.74 -2.61 13.88
C ASN A 451 10.47 -3.21 15.08
N PRO A 452 9.75 -3.54 16.17
CA PRO A 452 10.36 -4.16 17.33
C PRO A 452 10.96 -5.52 16.98
N ALA A 453 12.04 -5.90 17.68
CA ALA A 453 12.70 -7.20 17.48
C ALA A 453 11.74 -8.38 17.73
N GLU A 454 10.77 -8.21 18.63
CA GLU A 454 9.74 -9.20 18.95
C GLU A 454 8.35 -8.54 19.01
N GLY A 455 7.37 -9.20 18.43
CA GLY A 455 5.96 -8.79 18.48
C GLY A 455 5.54 -7.84 17.35
N PRO A 456 4.30 -7.33 17.40
CA PRO A 456 3.76 -6.41 16.41
C PRO A 456 4.34 -5.00 16.56
N PRO A 457 4.22 -4.13 15.52
CA PRO A 457 4.51 -2.71 15.66
C PRO A 457 3.83 -2.07 16.86
N ARG A 458 4.55 -1.16 17.52
CA ARG A 458 4.15 -0.50 18.76
C ARG A 458 3.83 0.98 18.58
N LEU A 459 3.97 1.51 17.36
CA LEU A 459 3.55 2.84 16.99
C LEU A 459 2.43 2.74 15.98
N THR A 460 1.28 3.34 16.28
CA THR A 460 0.14 3.44 15.38
C THR A 460 -0.30 4.90 15.26
N ILE A 461 -0.73 5.27 14.07
CA ILE A 461 -1.10 6.64 13.70
C ILE A 461 -2.52 6.62 13.14
N HIS A 462 -3.36 7.53 13.61
CA HIS A 462 -4.71 7.66 13.05
C HIS A 462 -4.66 8.25 11.62
N PRO A 463 -5.49 7.79 10.67
CA PRO A 463 -5.48 8.29 9.28
C PRO A 463 -5.63 9.80 9.12
N ARG A 464 -6.23 10.50 10.10
CA ARG A 464 -6.35 11.97 10.08
C ARG A 464 -5.02 12.72 10.22
N CYS A 465 -3.97 12.04 10.70
CA CYS A 465 -2.63 12.61 10.84
C CYS A 465 -1.85 12.44 9.52
N GLU A 466 -2.42 12.95 8.43
CA GLU A 466 -1.90 12.71 7.07
C GLU A 466 -0.52 13.34 6.84
N ILE A 467 -0.24 14.50 7.45
CA ILE A 467 1.06 15.18 7.29
C ILE A 467 2.15 14.39 8.02
N LEU A 468 1.87 13.87 9.22
CA LEU A 468 2.80 13.00 9.95
C LEU A 468 3.02 11.68 9.18
N ILE A 469 1.96 11.12 8.59
CA ILE A 469 2.09 9.91 7.77
C ILE A 469 3.00 10.19 6.58
N GLN A 470 2.83 11.31 5.87
CA GLN A 470 3.70 11.74 4.78
C GLN A 470 5.13 12.02 5.27
N ALA A 471 5.29 12.54 6.49
CA ALA A 471 6.60 12.74 7.09
C ALA A 471 7.33 11.39 7.27
N PHE A 472 6.68 10.35 7.78
CA PHE A 472 7.27 9.00 7.86
C PHE A 472 7.64 8.41 6.50
N GLU A 473 6.88 8.71 5.47
CA GLU A 473 7.12 8.22 4.11
C GLU A 473 8.24 8.97 3.37
N ASN A 474 8.55 10.20 3.80
CA ASN A 474 9.47 11.08 3.07
C ASN A 474 10.72 11.50 3.86
N TYR A 475 10.79 11.28 5.17
CA TYR A 475 11.93 11.68 6.00
C TYR A 475 13.21 10.95 5.59
N ARG A 476 14.25 11.72 5.24
CA ARG A 476 15.44 11.18 4.58
C ARG A 476 16.69 11.29 5.43
N ARG A 477 17.63 10.39 5.15
CA ARG A 477 19.02 10.48 5.58
C ARG A 477 19.78 11.48 4.73
N ALA A 478 20.73 12.19 5.31
CA ALA A 478 21.61 13.07 4.57
C ALA A 478 22.43 12.31 3.51
N ARG A 479 22.72 12.96 2.38
CA ARG A 479 23.54 12.39 1.32
C ARG A 479 24.78 13.24 1.10
N VAL A 480 25.96 12.67 1.34
CA VAL A 480 27.25 13.35 1.17
C VAL A 480 28.15 12.54 0.27
N GLY A 481 28.65 13.13 -0.82
CA GLY A 481 29.51 12.47 -1.78
C GLY A 481 28.89 11.24 -2.45
N GLY A 482 27.54 11.26 -2.63
CA GLY A 482 26.79 10.16 -3.22
C GLY A 482 26.44 9.02 -2.27
N GLN A 483 26.91 9.05 -1.01
CA GLN A 483 26.63 8.04 0.01
C GLN A 483 25.66 8.57 1.07
N TRP A 484 24.74 7.70 1.52
CA TRP A 484 23.83 7.99 2.63
C TRP A 484 24.56 7.98 3.96
N ARG A 485 24.16 8.87 4.87
CA ARG A 485 24.76 9.04 6.19
C ARG A 485 23.78 8.63 7.29
N ASP A 486 24.32 8.38 8.49
CA ASP A 486 23.52 8.02 9.68
C ASP A 486 23.06 9.25 10.46
N TRP A 487 22.71 10.31 9.73
CA TRP A 487 22.01 11.48 10.27
C TRP A 487 21.00 11.97 9.24
N PRO A 488 19.92 12.64 9.70
CA PRO A 488 18.88 13.14 8.79
C PRO A 488 19.40 14.24 7.87
N GLU A 489 18.78 14.37 6.71
CA GLU A 489 18.92 15.55 5.85
C GLU A 489 18.33 16.75 6.59
N ASP A 490 18.90 17.93 6.44
CA ASP A 490 18.50 19.17 7.10
C ASP A 490 18.69 20.35 6.12
N PRO A 491 17.66 21.15 5.84
CA PRO A 491 16.28 21.06 6.35
C PRO A 491 15.38 20.10 5.56
N GLN A 492 14.34 19.54 6.20
CA GLN A 492 13.29 18.72 5.60
C GLN A 492 11.88 19.24 5.94
N HIS A 493 11.71 20.56 6.11
CA HIS A 493 10.38 21.11 6.40
C HIS A 493 9.34 20.76 5.34
N PRO A 494 8.09 20.55 5.74
CA PRO A 494 7.56 20.57 7.11
C PRO A 494 7.62 19.18 7.79
N HIS A 495 8.25 18.20 7.21
CA HIS A 495 8.23 16.81 7.70
C HIS A 495 9.02 16.63 9.00
N GLU A 496 10.17 17.29 9.12
CA GLU A 496 11.02 17.18 10.31
C GLU A 496 10.33 17.70 11.57
N ASP A 497 9.55 18.80 11.48
CA ASP A 497 8.91 19.43 12.63
C ASP A 497 7.93 18.49 13.36
N LEU A 498 7.17 17.68 12.62
CA LEU A 498 6.27 16.69 13.20
C LEU A 498 7.01 15.45 13.71
N ILE A 499 8.05 15.02 13.01
CA ILE A 499 8.90 13.92 13.48
C ILE A 499 9.63 14.33 14.76
N ASP A 500 10.14 15.55 14.84
CA ASP A 500 10.85 16.09 15.99
C ASP A 500 9.92 16.23 17.19
N ALA A 501 8.73 16.76 16.99
CA ALA A 501 7.68 16.79 18.01
C ALA A 501 7.36 15.38 18.56
N LEU A 502 7.20 14.40 17.67
CA LEU A 502 6.88 13.02 18.06
C LEU A 502 8.04 12.35 18.81
N ARG A 503 9.26 12.35 18.23
CA ARG A 503 10.42 11.68 18.83
C ARG A 503 10.79 12.26 20.20
N GLY A 504 10.71 13.59 20.34
CA GLY A 504 10.96 14.30 21.60
C GLY A 504 9.94 13.94 22.66
N GLY A 505 8.65 13.96 22.32
CA GLY A 505 7.56 13.55 23.21
C GLY A 505 7.66 12.08 23.66
N ILE A 506 7.91 11.16 22.73
CA ILE A 506 8.12 9.73 23.05
C ILE A 506 9.31 9.56 23.98
N LYS A 507 10.43 10.21 23.70
CA LYS A 507 11.63 10.14 24.55
C LYS A 507 11.35 10.60 25.97
N ALA A 508 10.62 11.69 26.14
CA ALA A 508 10.25 12.20 27.46
C ALA A 508 9.42 11.19 28.25
N VAL A 509 8.41 10.59 27.64
CA VAL A 509 7.55 9.61 28.29
C VAL A 509 8.31 8.36 28.70
N ILE A 510 9.19 7.84 27.83
CA ILE A 510 10.01 6.65 28.15
C ILE A 510 10.99 6.97 29.28
N HIS A 511 11.60 8.15 29.26
CA HIS A 511 12.53 8.59 30.33
C HIS A 511 11.81 8.72 31.67
N ASP A 512 10.66 9.37 31.73
CA ASP A 512 9.89 9.54 32.95
C ASP A 512 9.42 8.21 33.53
N HIS A 513 8.96 7.29 32.69
CA HIS A 513 8.56 5.95 33.11
C HIS A 513 9.74 5.15 33.70
N SER A 514 10.90 5.20 33.04
CA SER A 514 12.12 4.55 33.51
C SER A 514 12.60 5.14 34.83
N SER A 515 12.52 6.45 34.99
CA SER A 515 12.91 7.14 36.24
C SER A 515 12.00 6.76 37.39
N ALA A 516 10.71 6.58 37.17
CA ALA A 516 9.75 6.13 38.18
C ALA A 516 10.02 4.68 38.65
N LEU A 517 10.53 3.80 37.78
CA LEU A 517 10.89 2.42 38.13
C LEU A 517 12.20 2.33 38.93
N PHE A 518 13.10 3.31 38.82
CA PHE A 518 14.39 3.36 39.50
C PHE A 518 14.43 4.33 40.70
N HIS A 519 13.28 4.75 41.24
CA HIS A 519 13.25 5.53 42.44
C HIS A 519 13.63 4.64 43.66
N VAL A 520 14.92 4.38 43.81
CA VAL A 520 15.51 3.90 45.07
C VAL A 520 15.40 5.08 46.04
N PRO A 521 14.75 4.93 47.22
CA PRO A 521 14.74 5.98 48.23
C PRO A 521 16.19 6.37 48.54
N ARG A 522 16.57 7.61 48.36
CA ARG A 522 17.87 8.12 48.82
C ARG A 522 17.90 7.96 50.34
N VAL A 523 18.56 6.93 50.79
CA VAL A 523 18.95 6.81 52.19
C VAL A 523 19.94 7.93 52.42
N SER A 524 19.53 8.95 53.17
CA SER A 524 20.42 10.02 53.65
C SER A 524 21.59 9.37 54.37
N PRO A 525 22.85 9.67 54.05
CA PRO A 525 23.95 9.19 54.86
C PRO A 525 23.84 9.83 56.25
N LYS A 526 23.52 9.02 57.25
CA LYS A 526 23.69 9.43 58.64
C LYS A 526 25.16 9.74 58.83
N ARG A 527 25.47 11.00 59.13
CA ARG A 527 26.79 11.39 59.65
C ARG A 527 27.04 10.57 60.89
N ILE A 528 28.02 9.69 60.82
CA ILE A 528 28.66 9.12 62.02
C ILE A 528 29.91 9.96 62.19
N PHE A 529 30.03 10.53 63.38
CA PHE A 529 31.16 11.30 63.82
C PHE A 529 32.47 10.56 63.75
#